data_adaea58ee45c6d6fc19e826b76408215
#
_entry.id   adaea58ee45c6d6fc19e826b76408215
#
_cell.length_a   1.000
_cell.length_b   1.000
_cell.length_c   1.000
_cell.angle_alpha   90.00
_cell.angle_beta   90.00
_cell.angle_gamma   90.00
#
_symmetry.space_group_name_H-M   'P 1'
#
loop_
_entity.id
_entity.type
_entity.pdbx_description
1 polymer ?
#
loop_
_entity_poly.entity_id
_entity_poly.type
_entity_poly.pdbx_seq_one_letter_code
_entity_poly.pdbx_strand_id
1 'polypeptide(L)'
;LNPSSLKGVPAPGIANLVFQTPMDSSADDFEPFSQYGTLVDKVELADDRMTMIYHINKDAKFSDGHPVTADDFVFSFNLLKDPEYHPISKQYFKDIKTVTKISSHKVKYTFAIYNQELPLITGQMTIFPKHVYGEKGKSFGLDFDEIAVGSGPYKIKSFEFGKHITFIK
;
A
#
# COMPACT_ATOMS: atom_id res chain seq x y z
N LEU A 1 -6.88 1.04 13.84
CA LEU A 1 -7.53 1.52 12.62
C LEU A 1 -6.83 0.99 11.38
N ASN A 2 -7.16 -0.24 10.99
CA ASN A 2 -6.55 -0.93 9.85
C ASN A 2 -7.54 -0.96 8.66
N PRO A 3 -7.20 -0.37 7.50
CA PRO A 3 -8.08 -0.37 6.33
C PRO A 3 -8.21 -1.74 5.65
N SER A 4 -7.35 -2.70 6.00
CA SER A 4 -7.29 -4.02 5.35
C SER A 4 -7.71 -5.18 6.26
N SER A 5 -8.35 -4.90 7.41
CA SER A 5 -8.80 -5.94 8.34
C SER A 5 -10.04 -6.70 7.84
N LEU A 6 -10.16 -7.95 8.30
CA LEU A 6 -11.29 -8.85 7.97
C LEU A 6 -12.64 -8.42 8.53
N LYS A 7 -12.68 -7.63 9.58
CA LYS A 7 -13.91 -7.32 10.31
C LYS A 7 -14.26 -5.84 10.25
N GLY A 8 -15.52 -5.59 9.93
CA GLY A 8 -16.10 -4.27 9.91
C GLY A 8 -15.89 -3.50 8.61
N VAL A 9 -16.46 -2.31 8.57
CA VAL A 9 -16.25 -1.34 7.49
C VAL A 9 -15.18 -0.37 7.97
N PRO A 10 -14.08 -0.20 7.23
CA PRO A 10 -13.08 0.81 7.57
C PRO A 10 -13.74 2.19 7.69
N ALA A 11 -13.31 2.97 8.67
CA ALA A 11 -13.84 4.32 8.81
C ALA A 11 -13.52 5.14 7.54
N PRO A 12 -14.49 5.95 7.05
CA PRO A 12 -14.30 6.75 5.84
C PRO A 12 -13.03 7.61 5.92
N GLY A 13 -12.29 7.67 4.84
CA GLY A 13 -11.08 8.49 4.71
C GLY A 13 -9.78 7.84 5.18
N ILE A 14 -9.79 6.78 6.00
CA ILE A 14 -8.53 6.19 6.48
C ILE A 14 -7.71 5.67 5.28
N ALA A 15 -8.31 4.90 4.40
CA ALA A 15 -7.59 4.31 3.29
C ALA A 15 -6.98 5.35 2.33
N ASN A 16 -7.70 6.47 2.09
CA ASN A 16 -7.32 7.42 1.05
C ASN A 16 -6.60 8.66 1.60
N LEU A 17 -6.80 9.00 2.88
CA LEU A 17 -6.19 10.18 3.48
C LEU A 17 -4.92 9.85 4.26
N VAL A 18 -4.86 8.67 4.88
CA VAL A 18 -3.76 8.28 5.77
C VAL A 18 -2.75 7.37 5.07
N PHE A 19 -3.22 6.47 4.22
CA PHE A 19 -2.36 5.54 3.50
C PHE A 19 -2.28 5.93 2.02
N GLN A 20 -1.15 5.62 1.41
CA GLN A 20 -0.95 5.73 -0.04
C GLN A 20 -0.63 4.37 -0.65
N THR A 21 -0.88 4.31 -1.93
CA THR A 21 -0.50 3.25 -2.84
C THR A 21 0.72 3.70 -3.66
N PRO A 22 1.43 2.83 -4.36
CA PRO A 22 2.53 3.22 -5.25
C PRO A 22 2.11 4.25 -6.30
N MET A 23 0.91 4.08 -6.85
CA MET A 23 0.32 4.95 -7.86
C MET A 23 -1.14 5.21 -7.55
N ASP A 24 -1.65 6.36 -7.97
CA ASP A 24 -3.07 6.69 -7.86
C ASP A 24 -3.70 6.79 -9.25
N SER A 25 -4.95 6.41 -9.36
CA SER A 25 -5.68 6.46 -10.62
C SER A 25 -6.18 7.88 -10.89
N SER A 26 -6.15 8.29 -12.16
CA SER A 26 -6.78 9.54 -12.56
C SER A 26 -8.28 9.50 -12.25
N ALA A 27 -8.80 10.59 -11.69
CA ALA A 27 -10.23 10.84 -11.56
C ALA A 27 -10.80 11.55 -12.80
N ASP A 28 -9.96 11.80 -13.81
CA ASP A 28 -10.36 12.50 -15.02
C ASP A 28 -10.97 11.53 -16.04
N ASP A 29 -12.21 11.81 -16.48
CA ASP A 29 -12.91 11.02 -17.49
C ASP A 29 -12.21 11.05 -18.86
N PHE A 30 -11.35 12.04 -19.12
CA PHE A 30 -10.56 12.14 -20.34
C PHE A 30 -9.28 11.28 -20.34
N GLU A 31 -8.87 10.80 -19.17
CA GLU A 31 -7.69 9.94 -18.99
C GLU A 31 -8.05 8.64 -18.26
N PRO A 32 -9.05 7.88 -18.73
CA PRO A 32 -9.42 6.62 -18.11
C PRO A 32 -8.21 5.68 -18.14
N PHE A 33 -7.98 4.94 -17.05
CA PHE A 33 -6.88 3.99 -16.88
C PHE A 33 -5.49 4.62 -16.73
N SER A 34 -5.36 5.94 -16.65
CA SER A 34 -4.09 6.59 -16.32
C SER A 34 -3.81 6.49 -14.82
N GLN A 35 -2.55 6.22 -14.47
CA GLN A 35 -2.07 6.21 -13.09
C GLN A 35 -0.88 7.15 -12.94
N TYR A 36 -0.87 7.87 -11.84
CA TYR A 36 0.18 8.81 -11.47
C TYR A 36 0.94 8.30 -10.25
N GLY A 37 2.25 8.45 -10.26
CA GLY A 37 3.09 8.05 -9.13
C GLY A 37 2.80 8.91 -7.90
N THR A 38 2.58 8.25 -6.76
CA THR A 38 2.46 8.88 -5.45
C THR A 38 3.67 8.58 -4.59
N LEU A 39 4.01 7.30 -4.45
CA LEU A 39 5.21 6.83 -3.75
C LEU A 39 6.35 6.45 -4.70
N VAL A 40 6.11 6.46 -6.01
CA VAL A 40 7.09 6.08 -7.03
C VAL A 40 7.24 7.17 -8.10
N ASP A 41 8.46 7.37 -8.56
CA ASP A 41 8.79 8.37 -9.59
C ASP A 41 8.84 7.76 -10.99
N LYS A 42 9.15 6.46 -11.09
CA LYS A 42 9.34 5.76 -12.34
C LYS A 42 8.92 4.30 -12.23
N VAL A 43 8.36 3.81 -13.34
CA VAL A 43 8.01 2.39 -13.52
C VAL A 43 8.77 1.85 -14.74
N GLU A 44 9.42 0.71 -14.59
CA GLU A 44 10.03 -0.04 -15.68
C GLU A 44 9.29 -1.36 -15.84
N LEU A 45 8.67 -1.57 -16.98
CA LEU A 45 7.98 -2.81 -17.33
C LEU A 45 8.83 -3.55 -18.38
N ALA A 46 9.13 -4.81 -18.12
CA ALA A 46 9.85 -5.65 -19.08
C ALA A 46 8.99 -5.91 -20.33
N ASP A 47 9.64 -6.19 -21.47
CA ASP A 47 8.96 -6.41 -22.76
C ASP A 47 7.99 -7.59 -22.71
N ASP A 48 8.33 -8.64 -21.96
CA ASP A 48 7.47 -9.81 -21.73
C ASP A 48 6.31 -9.52 -20.75
N ARG A 49 6.31 -8.34 -20.12
CA ARG A 49 5.34 -7.93 -19.11
C ARG A 49 5.20 -8.84 -17.88
N MET A 50 6.19 -9.70 -17.65
CA MET A 50 6.22 -10.62 -16.52
C MET A 50 7.01 -10.05 -15.33
N THR A 51 7.70 -8.94 -15.54
CA THR A 51 8.51 -8.27 -14.50
C THR A 51 8.31 -6.77 -14.58
N MET A 52 8.17 -6.14 -13.41
CA MET A 52 8.06 -4.70 -13.28
C MET A 52 8.94 -4.20 -12.14
N ILE A 53 9.57 -3.04 -12.33
CA ILE A 53 10.40 -2.39 -11.31
C ILE A 53 9.82 -1.01 -11.00
N TYR A 54 9.55 -0.77 -9.72
CA TYR A 54 9.25 0.55 -9.20
C TYR A 54 10.51 1.23 -8.67
N HIS A 55 10.68 2.49 -9.03
CA HIS A 55 11.63 3.42 -8.42
C HIS A 55 10.88 4.27 -7.40
N ILE A 56 11.17 4.06 -6.14
CA ILE A 56 10.52 4.71 -5.02
C ILE A 56 11.05 6.13 -4.90
N ASN A 57 10.16 7.09 -4.74
CA ASN A 57 10.50 8.48 -4.50
C ASN A 57 11.30 8.59 -3.19
N LYS A 58 12.50 9.18 -3.28
CA LYS A 58 13.42 9.31 -2.14
C LYS A 58 12.93 10.29 -1.08
N ASP A 59 12.02 11.18 -1.46
CA ASP A 59 11.42 12.16 -0.55
C ASP A 59 10.13 11.66 0.11
N ALA A 60 9.62 10.48 -0.33
CA ALA A 60 8.44 9.85 0.26
C ALA A 60 8.71 9.45 1.71
N LYS A 61 7.80 9.86 2.61
CA LYS A 61 7.89 9.59 4.05
C LYS A 61 6.55 9.17 4.62
N PHE A 62 6.62 8.40 5.68
CA PHE A 62 5.47 8.17 6.54
C PHE A 62 5.21 9.40 7.44
N SER A 63 4.03 9.45 8.05
CA SER A 63 3.59 10.57 8.89
C SER A 63 4.40 10.75 10.18
N ASP A 64 5.20 9.76 10.55
CA ASP A 64 6.16 9.80 11.67
C ASP A 64 7.58 10.24 11.23
N GLY A 65 7.78 10.53 9.94
CA GLY A 65 9.02 11.02 9.37
C GLY A 65 9.96 9.94 8.84
N HIS A 66 9.69 8.65 9.04
CA HIS A 66 10.50 7.56 8.48
C HIS A 66 10.36 7.53 6.95
N PRO A 67 11.46 7.28 6.20
CA PRO A 67 11.41 7.19 4.75
C PRO A 67 10.65 5.94 4.30
N VAL A 68 9.93 6.06 3.19
CA VAL A 68 9.33 4.92 2.50
C VAL A 68 10.40 4.20 1.70
N THR A 69 10.53 2.90 1.89
CA THR A 69 11.58 2.08 1.28
C THR A 69 11.03 0.81 0.62
N ALA A 70 11.91 0.13 -0.12
CA ALA A 70 11.57 -1.17 -0.72
C ALA A 70 11.25 -2.26 0.33
N ASP A 71 11.75 -2.12 1.55
CA ASP A 71 11.40 -3.05 2.64
C ASP A 71 9.91 -2.94 3.01
N ASP A 72 9.32 -1.75 2.92
CA ASP A 72 7.90 -1.52 3.19
C ASP A 72 7.02 -2.14 2.10
N PHE A 73 7.44 -2.06 0.83
CA PHE A 73 6.76 -2.71 -0.30
C PHE A 73 6.77 -4.23 -0.16
N VAL A 74 7.95 -4.82 0.14
CA VAL A 74 8.07 -6.26 0.37
C VAL A 74 7.24 -6.70 1.58
N PHE A 75 7.28 -5.92 2.66
CA PHE A 75 6.49 -6.17 3.85
C PHE A 75 4.99 -6.15 3.55
N SER A 76 4.50 -5.12 2.86
CA SER A 76 3.08 -4.97 2.50
C SER A 76 2.58 -6.13 1.63
N PHE A 77 3.39 -6.57 0.67
CA PHE A 77 3.07 -7.77 -0.12
C PHE A 77 2.99 -9.03 0.76
N ASN A 78 3.92 -9.19 1.71
CA ASN A 78 3.92 -10.36 2.59
C ASN A 78 2.72 -10.38 3.54
N LEU A 79 2.15 -9.22 3.89
CA LEU A 79 0.91 -9.13 4.67
C LEU A 79 -0.27 -9.82 3.96
N LEU A 80 -0.28 -9.92 2.63
CA LEU A 80 -1.30 -10.67 1.90
C LEU A 80 -1.35 -12.16 2.28
N LYS A 81 -0.27 -12.69 2.88
CA LYS A 81 -0.21 -14.06 3.38
C LYS A 81 -0.77 -14.21 4.80
N ASP A 82 -0.96 -13.09 5.50
CA ASP A 82 -1.52 -13.09 6.86
C ASP A 82 -2.98 -13.56 6.81
N PRO A 83 -3.38 -14.54 7.67
CA PRO A 83 -4.77 -15.01 7.73
C PRO A 83 -5.79 -13.90 8.00
N GLU A 84 -5.41 -12.90 8.76
CA GLU A 84 -6.27 -11.76 9.14
C GLU A 84 -6.44 -10.72 8.01
N TYR A 85 -5.66 -10.81 6.93
CA TYR A 85 -5.80 -9.88 5.81
C TYR A 85 -7.07 -10.16 4.99
N HIS A 86 -7.71 -9.11 4.51
CA HIS A 86 -9.01 -9.22 3.83
C HIS A 86 -8.97 -10.16 2.61
N PRO A 87 -9.85 -11.17 2.49
CA PRO A 87 -9.80 -12.19 1.43
C PRO A 87 -9.92 -11.62 0.02
N ILE A 88 -10.70 -10.56 -0.17
CA ILE A 88 -10.86 -9.89 -1.48
C ILE A 88 -9.52 -9.31 -1.93
N SER A 89 -8.77 -8.67 -1.03
CA SER A 89 -7.44 -8.15 -1.36
C SER A 89 -6.47 -9.26 -1.74
N LYS A 90 -6.49 -10.40 -1.02
CA LYS A 90 -5.67 -11.57 -1.39
C LYS A 90 -6.01 -12.06 -2.80
N GLN A 91 -7.28 -12.16 -3.14
CA GLN A 91 -7.73 -12.58 -4.45
C GLN A 91 -7.34 -11.58 -5.54
N TYR A 92 -7.41 -10.29 -5.24
CA TYR A 92 -7.07 -9.23 -6.17
C TYR A 92 -5.59 -9.23 -6.57
N PHE A 93 -4.69 -9.50 -5.62
CA PHE A 93 -3.24 -9.53 -5.83
C PHE A 93 -2.64 -10.93 -6.06
N LYS A 94 -3.46 -11.97 -6.25
CA LYS A 94 -3.04 -13.39 -6.33
C LYS A 94 -2.01 -13.67 -7.41
N ASP A 95 -2.07 -12.93 -8.52
CA ASP A 95 -1.21 -13.15 -9.68
C ASP A 95 0.16 -12.47 -9.56
N ILE A 96 0.40 -11.73 -8.46
CA ILE A 96 1.74 -11.27 -8.10
C ILE A 96 2.48 -12.44 -7.44
N LYS A 97 3.50 -12.97 -8.14
CA LYS A 97 4.29 -14.11 -7.67
C LYS A 97 5.25 -13.73 -6.55
N THR A 98 6.02 -12.67 -6.77
CA THR A 98 7.02 -12.19 -5.81
C THR A 98 7.18 -10.68 -5.86
N VAL A 99 7.50 -10.10 -4.70
CA VAL A 99 7.98 -8.73 -4.57
C VAL A 99 9.33 -8.79 -3.87
N THR A 100 10.39 -8.27 -4.51
CA THR A 100 11.76 -8.37 -4.03
C THR A 100 12.47 -7.02 -4.06
N LYS A 101 13.21 -6.73 -3.01
CA LYS A 101 14.06 -5.55 -2.91
C LYS A 101 15.27 -5.68 -3.84
N ILE A 102 15.51 -4.67 -4.69
CA ILE A 102 16.75 -4.51 -5.46
C ILE A 102 17.71 -3.59 -4.72
N SER A 103 17.19 -2.45 -4.22
CA SER A 103 17.92 -1.48 -3.40
C SER A 103 16.94 -0.82 -2.43
N SER A 104 17.40 0.12 -1.60
CA SER A 104 16.51 0.84 -0.69
C SER A 104 15.33 1.53 -1.39
N HIS A 105 15.52 1.98 -2.64
CA HIS A 105 14.50 2.70 -3.40
C HIS A 105 14.17 2.03 -4.75
N LYS A 106 14.42 0.71 -4.87
CA LYS A 106 14.00 -0.08 -6.03
C LYS A 106 13.43 -1.40 -5.58
N VAL A 107 12.25 -1.72 -6.07
CA VAL A 107 11.55 -2.97 -5.79
C VAL A 107 11.09 -3.61 -7.10
N LYS A 108 11.28 -4.93 -7.20
CA LYS A 108 10.88 -5.73 -8.36
C LYS A 108 9.66 -6.58 -8.04
N TYR A 109 8.67 -6.48 -8.90
CA TYR A 109 7.50 -7.35 -8.96
C TYR A 109 7.70 -8.39 -10.05
N THR A 110 7.36 -9.64 -9.77
CA THR A 110 7.31 -10.72 -10.75
C THR A 110 5.91 -11.31 -10.75
N PHE A 111 5.35 -11.51 -11.92
CA PHE A 111 4.00 -12.00 -12.10
C PHE A 111 3.98 -13.52 -12.34
N ALA A 112 2.90 -14.17 -11.92
CA ALA A 112 2.71 -15.61 -12.12
C ALA A 112 2.18 -15.93 -13.52
N ILE A 113 1.43 -15.00 -14.10
CA ILE A 113 0.79 -15.11 -15.42
C ILE A 113 0.95 -13.80 -16.18
N TYR A 114 0.80 -13.86 -17.50
CA TYR A 114 0.64 -12.68 -18.32
C TYR A 114 -0.79 -12.12 -18.16
N ASN A 115 -0.89 -10.87 -17.72
CA ASN A 115 -2.14 -10.11 -17.70
C ASN A 115 -1.81 -8.62 -17.85
N GLN A 116 -2.47 -7.96 -18.81
CA GLN A 116 -2.22 -6.55 -19.12
C GLN A 116 -2.54 -5.59 -17.96
N GLU A 117 -3.43 -6.00 -17.05
CA GLU A 117 -3.87 -5.19 -15.92
C GLU A 117 -2.93 -5.27 -14.70
N LEU A 118 -2.05 -6.28 -14.63
CA LEU A 118 -1.18 -6.47 -13.46
C LEU A 118 -0.31 -5.26 -13.12
N PRO A 119 0.26 -4.51 -14.08
CA PRO A 119 0.96 -3.27 -13.76
C PRO A 119 0.08 -2.23 -13.06
N LEU A 120 -1.19 -2.10 -13.47
CA LEU A 120 -2.16 -1.20 -12.84
C LEU A 120 -2.59 -1.71 -11.45
N ILE A 121 -2.81 -3.02 -11.33
CA ILE A 121 -3.19 -3.68 -10.07
C ILE A 121 -2.12 -3.47 -9.00
N THR A 122 -0.83 -3.64 -9.35
CA THR A 122 0.26 -3.45 -8.38
C THR A 122 0.35 -2.02 -7.87
N GLY A 123 -0.04 -1.03 -8.69
CA GLY A 123 -0.11 0.38 -8.31
C GLY A 123 -1.11 0.66 -7.19
N GLN A 124 -2.09 -0.20 -6.98
CA GLN A 124 -3.17 -0.02 -6.01
C GLN A 124 -2.90 -0.73 -4.66
N MET A 125 -1.74 -1.35 -4.49
CA MET A 125 -1.40 -2.03 -3.24
C MET A 125 -1.06 -1.02 -2.14
N THR A 126 -1.82 -0.98 -1.06
CA THR A 126 -1.52 -0.12 0.08
C THR A 126 -0.14 -0.45 0.67
N ILE A 127 0.69 0.58 0.89
CA ILE A 127 2.01 0.42 1.47
C ILE A 127 1.98 0.74 2.96
N PHE A 128 2.36 -0.24 3.76
CA PHE A 128 2.38 -0.17 5.22
C PHE A 128 3.80 -0.03 5.74
N PRO A 129 4.04 0.82 6.77
CA PRO A 129 5.35 0.98 7.37
C PRO A 129 5.78 -0.29 8.14
N LYS A 130 6.83 -0.94 7.64
CA LYS A 130 7.39 -2.15 8.26
C LYS A 130 7.85 -1.91 9.70
N HIS A 131 8.43 -0.73 9.99
CA HIS A 131 8.94 -0.39 11.33
C HIS A 131 7.81 -0.29 12.38
N VAL A 132 6.57 0.02 11.94
CA VAL A 132 5.41 0.10 12.85
C VAL A 132 4.73 -1.26 13.00
N TYR A 133 4.48 -1.94 11.88
CA TYR A 133 3.64 -3.13 11.85
C TYR A 133 4.44 -4.44 11.83
N GLY A 134 5.72 -4.40 11.45
CA GLY A 134 6.56 -5.58 11.28
C GLY A 134 7.15 -6.15 12.58
N GLU A 135 7.38 -5.31 13.59
CA GLU A 135 8.04 -5.72 14.84
C GLU A 135 7.09 -6.36 15.86
N LYS A 136 5.81 -6.16 15.73
CA LYS A 136 4.85 -6.51 16.77
C LYS A 136 4.49 -7.99 16.83
N GLY A 137 4.91 -8.84 15.89
CA GLY A 137 4.62 -10.30 15.88
C GLY A 137 3.14 -10.66 16.05
N LYS A 138 2.27 -9.64 15.98
CA LYS A 138 0.82 -9.74 16.13
C LYS A 138 0.21 -9.77 14.75
N SER A 139 -0.87 -10.51 14.62
CA SER A 139 -1.70 -10.44 13.43
C SER A 139 -2.03 -8.97 13.16
N PHE A 140 -1.91 -8.59 11.91
CA PHE A 140 -2.21 -7.24 11.40
C PHE A 140 -3.73 -6.91 11.51
N GLY A 141 -4.44 -7.60 12.38
CA GLY A 141 -5.88 -7.62 12.43
C GLY A 141 -6.50 -6.66 13.42
N LEU A 142 -7.18 -7.24 14.36
CA LEU A 142 -8.27 -6.65 15.13
C LEU A 142 -7.85 -5.76 16.29
N ASP A 143 -6.63 -5.90 16.77
CA ASP A 143 -6.18 -5.30 18.04
C ASP A 143 -5.39 -3.99 17.84
N PHE A 144 -5.53 -3.36 16.66
CA PHE A 144 -4.80 -2.14 16.34
C PHE A 144 -5.60 -0.90 16.80
N ASP A 145 -5.59 -0.67 18.12
CA ASP A 145 -6.22 0.50 18.77
C ASP A 145 -5.35 1.77 18.73
N GLU A 146 -4.20 1.71 18.06
CA GLU A 146 -3.29 2.82 17.95
C GLU A 146 -3.62 3.72 16.75
N ILE A 147 -3.13 4.96 16.81
CA ILE A 147 -3.19 5.90 15.69
C ILE A 147 -2.40 5.31 14.52
N ALA A 148 -3.05 5.17 13.38
CA ALA A 148 -2.43 4.60 12.20
C ALA A 148 -1.34 5.54 11.65
N VAL A 149 -0.17 4.96 11.35
CA VAL A 149 0.93 5.62 10.65
C VAL A 149 0.85 5.22 9.18
N GLY A 150 0.71 6.19 8.32
CA GLY A 150 0.66 5.99 6.86
C GLY A 150 1.48 7.05 6.15
N SER A 151 1.51 7.01 4.83
CA SER A 151 2.24 7.95 3.96
C SER A 151 1.34 8.99 3.30
N GLY A 152 0.06 9.00 3.64
CA GLY A 152 -0.94 9.88 3.05
C GLY A 152 -0.80 11.35 3.43
N PRO A 153 -1.55 12.25 2.74
CA PRO A 153 -1.48 13.69 2.95
C PRO A 153 -2.05 14.15 4.30
N TYR A 154 -2.73 13.26 5.02
CA TYR A 154 -3.27 13.53 6.34
C TYR A 154 -2.86 12.43 7.32
N LYS A 155 -2.76 12.80 8.60
CA LYS A 155 -2.60 11.89 9.73
C LYS A 155 -3.77 11.98 10.69
N ILE A 156 -4.03 10.92 11.43
CA ILE A 156 -5.07 10.90 12.45
C ILE A 156 -4.57 11.66 13.66
N LYS A 157 -5.29 12.69 14.09
CA LYS A 157 -5.03 13.42 15.33
C LYS A 157 -5.64 12.70 16.52
N SER A 158 -6.90 12.30 16.40
CA SER A 158 -7.66 11.62 17.45
C SER A 158 -8.85 10.88 16.85
N PHE A 159 -9.37 9.92 17.58
CA PHE A 159 -10.60 9.21 17.23
C PHE A 159 -11.35 8.77 18.48
N GLU A 160 -12.66 8.62 18.33
CA GLU A 160 -13.54 7.99 19.31
C GLU A 160 -14.43 7.00 18.58
N PHE A 161 -14.35 5.72 18.97
CA PHE A 161 -15.10 4.64 18.32
C PHE A 161 -16.62 4.93 18.29
N GLY A 162 -17.20 4.77 17.10
CA GLY A 162 -18.63 5.01 16.87
C GLY A 162 -19.04 6.48 16.81
N LYS A 163 -18.14 7.44 16.95
CA LYS A 163 -18.45 8.86 16.95
C LYS A 163 -17.73 9.67 15.88
N HIS A 164 -16.40 9.78 15.96
CA HIS A 164 -15.65 10.62 15.01
C HIS A 164 -14.18 10.22 14.87
N ILE A 165 -13.58 10.66 13.76
CA ILE A 165 -12.14 10.68 13.52
C ILE A 165 -11.76 12.11 13.10
N THR A 166 -10.70 12.64 13.68
CA THR A 166 -10.15 13.94 13.31
C THR A 166 -8.84 13.74 12.56
N PHE A 167 -8.77 14.28 11.36
CA PHE A 167 -7.56 14.29 10.53
C PHE A 167 -6.89 15.67 10.63
N ILE A 168 -5.55 15.68 10.53
CA ILE A 168 -4.74 16.89 10.38
C ILE A 168 -3.76 16.69 9.22
N LYS A 169 -3.43 17.78 8.55
CA LYS A 169 -2.46 17.82 7.47
C LYS A 169 -1.03 17.73 8.00
#